data_86f890f2c68872b9d45b7d7e710a8884
#
_entry.id   86f890f2c68872b9d45b7d7e710a8884
#
_cell.length_a   1.000
_cell.length_b   1.000
_cell.length_c   1.000
_cell.angle_alpha   90.00
_cell.angle_beta   90.00
_cell.angle_gamma   90.00
#
_symmetry.space_group_name_H-M   'P 1'
#
loop_
_entity.id
_entity.type
_entity.pdbx_description
1 polymer ?
#
loop_
_entity_poly.entity_id
_entity_poly.type
_entity_poly.pdbx_seq_one_letter_code
_entity_poly.pdbx_strand_id
1 'polypeptide(L)'
;FVPKPFAELRRLGLTRETEARVRAAYPQQTGLLVVEQVIPESKAASDLEPGDVLVEVDGKLIAEFVPLAAVLDNSVGKEVTVAVERGGQRLERRLQGDNLNDITPDEYIEYGDGVFHKLSYQQARHLYRPVSGVYVANPGYVFGKAAIPRGSIVTGIGAEDVKDLDDFERIIEMLPDQQQETVRYVSF
;
A
#
# COMPACT_ATOMS: atom_id res chain seq x y z
N PHE A 1 -9.39 -3.27 2.37
CA PHE A 1 -10.62 -3.75 3.04
C PHE A 1 -11.32 -4.81 2.20
N VAL A 2 -11.95 -5.79 2.86
CA VAL A 2 -12.78 -6.83 2.23
C VAL A 2 -14.08 -6.99 3.01
N PRO A 3 -15.19 -7.33 2.36
CA PRO A 3 -16.44 -7.61 3.07
C PRO A 3 -16.36 -8.98 3.77
N LYS A 4 -16.81 -9.03 5.03
CA LYS A 4 -16.92 -10.26 5.81
C LYS A 4 -18.30 -10.36 6.46
N PRO A 5 -18.91 -11.57 6.53
CA PRO A 5 -20.19 -11.77 7.16
C PRO A 5 -20.09 -11.61 8.68
N PHE A 6 -21.17 -11.22 9.34
CA PHE A 6 -21.20 -11.02 10.79
C PHE A 6 -20.70 -12.22 11.60
N ALA A 7 -20.90 -13.43 11.11
CA ALA A 7 -20.43 -14.65 11.79
C ALA A 7 -18.89 -14.70 11.89
N GLU A 8 -18.17 -14.23 10.86
CA GLU A 8 -16.71 -14.12 10.85
C GLU A 8 -16.26 -12.92 11.69
N LEU A 9 -16.95 -11.79 11.55
CA LEU A 9 -16.62 -10.55 12.27
C LEU A 9 -16.68 -10.71 13.79
N ARG A 10 -17.64 -11.49 14.29
CA ARG A 10 -17.70 -11.82 15.73
C ARG A 10 -16.46 -12.55 16.23
N ARG A 11 -15.83 -13.36 15.38
CA ARG A 11 -14.56 -14.05 15.72
C ARG A 11 -13.37 -13.08 15.76
N LEU A 12 -13.46 -11.98 14.98
CA LEU A 12 -12.47 -10.89 14.99
C LEU A 12 -12.73 -9.88 16.11
N GLY A 13 -13.84 -10.00 16.83
CA GLY A 13 -14.16 -9.15 17.97
C GLY A 13 -15.24 -8.10 17.70
N LEU A 14 -16.03 -8.22 16.62
CA LEU A 14 -17.19 -7.35 16.44
C LEU A 14 -18.14 -7.47 17.63
N THR A 15 -18.44 -6.34 18.27
CA THR A 15 -19.34 -6.31 19.42
C THR A 15 -20.79 -6.53 19.01
N ARG A 16 -21.61 -7.09 19.92
CA ARG A 16 -23.04 -7.26 19.70
C ARG A 16 -23.77 -5.92 19.55
N GLU A 17 -23.29 -4.90 20.24
CA GLU A 17 -23.83 -3.55 20.17
C GLU A 17 -23.65 -2.96 18.79
N THR A 18 -22.43 -3.00 18.25
CA THR A 18 -22.14 -2.51 16.88
C THR A 18 -22.91 -3.31 15.82
N GLU A 19 -22.96 -4.64 15.94
CA GLU A 19 -23.77 -5.45 15.03
C GLU A 19 -25.26 -5.06 15.06
N ALA A 20 -25.84 -4.88 16.25
CA ALA A 20 -27.23 -4.46 16.41
C ALA A 20 -27.48 -3.08 15.79
N ARG A 21 -26.56 -2.13 15.97
CA ARG A 21 -26.62 -0.80 15.39
C ARG A 21 -26.56 -0.83 13.86
N VAL A 22 -25.66 -1.65 13.28
CA VAL A 22 -25.55 -1.82 11.83
C VAL A 22 -26.84 -2.42 11.26
N ARG A 23 -27.39 -3.49 11.89
CA ARG A 23 -28.63 -4.13 11.44
C ARG A 23 -29.85 -3.20 11.55
N ALA A 24 -29.88 -2.32 12.53
CA ALA A 24 -30.94 -1.32 12.66
C ALA A 24 -30.86 -0.25 11.55
N ALA A 25 -29.64 0.19 11.21
CA ALA A 25 -29.43 1.20 10.16
C ALA A 25 -29.54 0.60 8.74
N TYR A 26 -29.10 -0.64 8.56
CA TYR A 26 -29.04 -1.34 7.27
C TYR A 26 -29.58 -2.77 7.42
N PRO A 27 -30.91 -2.96 7.41
CA PRO A 27 -31.55 -4.27 7.67
C PRO A 27 -31.15 -5.39 6.71
N GLN A 28 -30.74 -5.03 5.47
CA GLN A 28 -30.32 -5.99 4.45
C GLN A 28 -28.82 -6.34 4.54
N GLN A 29 -28.07 -5.65 5.40
CA GLN A 29 -26.64 -5.87 5.49
C GLN A 29 -26.31 -7.16 6.23
N THR A 30 -25.40 -7.96 5.64
CA THR A 30 -25.02 -9.27 6.17
C THR A 30 -23.64 -9.28 6.84
N GLY A 31 -22.90 -8.17 6.77
CA GLY A 31 -21.56 -8.03 7.30
C GLY A 31 -21.02 -6.60 7.21
N LEU A 32 -19.74 -6.44 7.46
CA LEU A 32 -18.99 -5.17 7.38
C LEU A 32 -17.69 -5.37 6.63
N LEU A 33 -16.97 -4.27 6.44
CA LEU A 33 -15.64 -4.26 5.85
C LEU A 33 -14.57 -4.53 6.91
N VAL A 34 -13.58 -5.32 6.56
CA VAL A 34 -12.43 -5.66 7.41
C VAL A 34 -11.15 -5.25 6.71
N VAL A 35 -10.18 -4.77 7.47
CA VAL A 35 -8.81 -4.59 6.99
C VAL A 35 -8.23 -5.96 6.69
N GLU A 36 -8.02 -6.26 5.42
CA GLU A 36 -7.37 -7.49 4.99
C GLU A 36 -5.85 -7.35 5.00
N GLN A 37 -5.39 -6.18 4.57
CA GLN A 37 -3.97 -5.92 4.38
C GLN A 37 -3.69 -4.43 4.57
N VAL A 38 -2.57 -4.13 5.20
CA VAL A 38 -2.00 -2.78 5.27
C VAL A 38 -0.63 -2.82 4.61
N ILE A 39 -0.36 -1.88 3.71
CA ILE A 39 0.95 -1.82 3.05
C ILE A 39 2.01 -1.46 4.10
N PRO A 40 3.09 -2.25 4.21
CA PRO A 40 4.17 -1.96 5.13
C PRO A 40 4.73 -0.55 4.93
N GLU A 41 5.06 0.13 6.02
CA GLU A 41 5.59 1.50 6.04
C GLU A 41 4.68 2.57 5.42
N SER A 42 3.42 2.23 5.09
CA SER A 42 2.43 3.24 4.70
C SER A 42 1.99 4.08 5.90
N LYS A 43 1.39 5.24 5.64
CA LYS A 43 0.84 6.12 6.69
C LYS A 43 -0.19 5.42 7.60
N ALA A 44 -0.89 4.42 7.08
CA ALA A 44 -1.87 3.65 7.84
C ALA A 44 -1.25 2.49 8.65
N ALA A 45 0.04 2.15 8.42
CA ALA A 45 0.66 0.95 9.01
C ALA A 45 0.83 1.04 10.53
N SER A 46 0.89 2.25 11.10
CA SER A 46 0.95 2.46 12.55
C SER A 46 -0.42 2.40 13.24
N ASP A 47 -1.51 2.54 12.48
CA ASP A 47 -2.85 2.79 13.02
C ASP A 47 -3.83 1.65 12.76
N LEU A 48 -3.69 0.97 11.63
CA LEU A 48 -4.56 -0.13 11.22
C LEU A 48 -3.80 -1.45 11.18
N GLU A 49 -4.51 -2.53 11.48
CA GLU A 49 -3.99 -3.90 11.42
C GLU A 49 -4.96 -4.82 10.66
N PRO A 50 -4.45 -5.88 10.00
CA PRO A 50 -5.31 -6.92 9.45
C PRO A 50 -6.23 -7.51 10.52
N GLY A 51 -7.51 -7.59 10.22
CA GLY A 51 -8.55 -8.04 11.16
C GLY A 51 -9.34 -6.91 11.81
N ASP A 52 -8.92 -5.65 11.69
CA ASP A 52 -9.70 -4.50 12.14
C ASP A 52 -11.04 -4.44 11.40
N VAL A 53 -12.14 -4.39 12.14
CA VAL A 53 -13.48 -4.26 11.58
C VAL A 53 -13.82 -2.77 11.43
N LEU A 54 -13.99 -2.29 10.20
CA LEU A 54 -14.39 -0.91 9.94
C LEU A 54 -15.82 -0.68 10.39
N VAL A 55 -16.03 0.33 11.22
CA VAL A 55 -17.35 0.70 11.75
C VAL A 55 -17.81 2.04 11.22
N GLU A 56 -16.97 3.07 11.34
CA GLU A 56 -17.31 4.43 10.94
C GLU A 56 -16.14 5.13 10.25
N VAL A 57 -16.49 6.10 9.39
CA VAL A 57 -15.56 7.09 8.86
C VAL A 57 -16.19 8.48 9.03
N ASP A 58 -15.46 9.40 9.67
CA ASP A 58 -15.94 10.73 10.06
C ASP A 58 -17.31 10.71 10.77
N GLY A 59 -17.47 9.74 11.69
CA GLY A 59 -18.69 9.55 12.48
C GLY A 59 -19.87 8.95 11.70
N LYS A 60 -19.70 8.60 10.43
CA LYS A 60 -20.72 7.96 9.61
C LYS A 60 -20.50 6.45 9.58
N LEU A 61 -21.55 5.70 9.88
CA LEU A 61 -21.54 4.25 9.80
C LEU A 61 -21.28 3.79 8.36
N ILE A 62 -20.27 2.96 8.15
CA ILE A 62 -19.85 2.46 6.84
C ILE A 62 -20.00 0.93 6.83
N ALA A 63 -20.87 0.43 5.95
CA ALA A 63 -21.11 -1.01 5.81
C ALA A 63 -20.69 -1.58 4.45
N GLU A 64 -20.41 -0.73 3.46
CA GLU A 64 -20.16 -1.11 2.08
C GLU A 64 -19.03 -0.27 1.46
N PHE A 65 -18.47 -0.78 0.34
CA PHE A 65 -17.38 -0.08 -0.36
C PHE A 65 -17.79 1.23 -1.01
N VAL A 66 -18.98 1.31 -1.59
CA VAL A 66 -19.38 2.52 -2.32
C VAL A 66 -19.45 3.76 -1.41
N PRO A 67 -20.09 3.69 -0.23
CA PRO A 67 -20.03 4.77 0.75
C PRO A 67 -18.61 5.06 1.24
N LEU A 68 -17.78 4.04 1.46
CA LEU A 68 -16.39 4.21 1.86
C LEU A 68 -15.60 4.97 0.79
N ALA A 69 -15.66 4.53 -0.47
CA ALA A 69 -14.99 5.16 -1.58
C ALA A 69 -15.39 6.65 -1.70
N ALA A 70 -16.69 6.94 -1.63
CA ALA A 70 -17.19 8.32 -1.72
C ALA A 70 -16.66 9.24 -0.59
N VAL A 71 -16.48 8.71 0.63
CA VAL A 71 -15.89 9.48 1.73
C VAL A 71 -14.40 9.69 1.47
N LEU A 72 -13.67 8.65 1.07
CA LEU A 72 -12.23 8.72 0.82
C LEU A 72 -11.91 9.67 -0.34
N ASP A 73 -12.64 9.60 -1.44
CA ASP A 73 -12.47 10.49 -2.61
C ASP A 73 -12.65 11.98 -2.25
N ASN A 74 -13.58 12.27 -1.33
CA ASN A 74 -13.80 13.63 -0.84
C ASN A 74 -12.77 14.09 0.22
N SER A 75 -11.91 13.18 0.67
CA SER A 75 -10.97 13.40 1.77
C SER A 75 -9.51 13.45 1.32
N VAL A 76 -9.26 13.53 0.03
CA VAL A 76 -7.90 13.68 -0.52
C VAL A 76 -7.23 14.93 0.06
N GLY A 77 -6.04 14.77 0.61
CA GLY A 77 -5.28 15.84 1.26
C GLY A 77 -5.81 16.26 2.64
N LYS A 78 -6.83 15.59 3.16
CA LYS A 78 -7.42 15.88 4.48
C LYS A 78 -7.21 14.74 5.44
N GLU A 79 -7.33 15.04 6.73
CA GLU A 79 -7.41 14.04 7.79
C GLU A 79 -8.80 13.41 7.83
N VAL A 80 -8.86 12.10 7.97
CA VAL A 80 -10.08 11.30 8.10
C VAL A 80 -10.04 10.56 9.41
N THR A 81 -11.10 10.62 10.20
CA THR A 81 -11.25 9.84 11.43
C THR A 81 -11.90 8.50 11.11
N VAL A 82 -11.18 7.40 11.34
CA VAL A 82 -11.65 6.03 11.12
C VAL A 82 -11.87 5.36 12.47
N ALA A 83 -13.08 4.86 12.70
CA ALA A 83 -13.39 4.03 13.87
C ALA A 83 -13.44 2.55 13.47
N VAL A 84 -12.62 1.74 14.13
CA VAL A 84 -12.56 0.29 13.94
C VAL A 84 -12.83 -0.45 15.24
N GLU A 85 -13.24 -1.70 15.15
CA GLU A 85 -13.24 -2.63 16.29
C GLU A 85 -12.12 -3.66 16.11
N ARG A 86 -11.26 -3.78 17.13
CA ARG A 86 -10.13 -4.71 17.22
C ARG A 86 -10.25 -5.50 18.51
N GLY A 87 -10.46 -6.82 18.41
CA GLY A 87 -10.58 -7.69 19.60
C GLY A 87 -11.67 -7.26 20.59
N GLY A 88 -12.78 -6.70 20.13
CA GLY A 88 -13.89 -6.22 20.97
C GLY A 88 -13.71 -4.80 21.53
N GLN A 89 -12.66 -4.12 21.14
CA GLN A 89 -12.41 -2.73 21.56
C GLN A 89 -12.60 -1.77 20.38
N ARG A 90 -13.34 -0.68 20.61
CA ARG A 90 -13.47 0.41 19.63
C ARG A 90 -12.22 1.29 19.70
N LEU A 91 -11.60 1.49 18.57
CA LEU A 91 -10.43 2.34 18.38
C LEU A 91 -10.74 3.42 17.34
N GLU A 92 -10.34 4.66 17.63
CA GLU A 92 -10.40 5.75 16.67
C GLU A 92 -8.98 6.10 16.21
N ARG A 93 -8.82 6.25 14.90
CA ARG A 93 -7.54 6.56 14.25
C ARG A 93 -7.73 7.71 13.28
N ARG A 94 -6.73 8.58 13.20
CA ARG A 94 -6.70 9.68 12.26
C ARG A 94 -5.74 9.34 11.13
N LEU A 95 -6.26 9.29 9.94
CA LEU A 95 -5.50 8.91 8.74
C LEU A 95 -5.48 10.08 7.76
N GLN A 96 -4.33 10.31 7.15
CA GLN A 96 -4.19 11.26 6.06
C GLN A 96 -4.65 10.62 4.75
N GLY A 97 -5.61 11.24 4.08
CA GLY A 97 -6.02 10.84 2.72
C GLY A 97 -4.96 11.24 1.70
N ASP A 98 -4.45 10.28 0.95
CA ASP A 98 -3.51 10.52 -0.15
C ASP A 98 -4.23 10.53 -1.49
N ASN A 99 -3.69 11.29 -2.45
CA ASN A 99 -4.14 11.26 -3.83
C ASN A 99 -3.45 10.10 -4.57
N LEU A 100 -4.22 9.16 -5.07
CA LEU A 100 -3.68 8.01 -5.81
C LEU A 100 -2.93 8.43 -7.08
N ASN A 101 -3.29 9.56 -7.69
CA ASN A 101 -2.58 10.06 -8.88
C ASN A 101 -1.17 10.53 -8.54
N ASP A 102 -0.96 11.14 -7.36
CA ASP A 102 0.35 11.68 -6.95
C ASP A 102 1.35 10.56 -6.63
N ILE A 103 0.86 9.36 -6.32
CA ILE A 103 1.69 8.17 -6.04
C ILE A 103 1.78 7.21 -7.22
N THR A 104 1.18 7.56 -8.37
CA THR A 104 1.33 6.81 -9.62
C THR A 104 2.66 7.22 -10.27
N PRO A 105 3.51 6.27 -10.70
CA PRO A 105 4.73 6.60 -11.41
C PRO A 105 4.46 7.38 -12.70
N ASP A 106 5.09 8.53 -12.84
CA ASP A 106 5.01 9.45 -13.98
C ASP A 106 6.39 9.74 -14.62
N GLU A 107 7.45 9.20 -14.00
CA GLU A 107 8.84 9.34 -14.43
C GLU A 107 9.49 7.97 -14.59
N TYR A 108 10.49 7.92 -15.47
CA TYR A 108 11.33 6.73 -15.67
C TYR A 108 12.75 7.13 -16.05
N ILE A 109 13.70 6.21 -15.84
CA ILE A 109 15.10 6.36 -16.25
C ILE A 109 15.40 5.30 -17.29
N GLU A 110 16.09 5.70 -18.35
CA GLU A 110 16.71 4.80 -19.32
C GLU A 110 18.21 4.68 -19.01
N TYR A 111 18.68 3.46 -18.75
CA TYR A 111 20.09 3.18 -18.49
C TYR A 111 20.48 1.82 -19.06
N GLY A 112 21.57 1.78 -19.85
CA GLY A 112 22.09 0.53 -20.44
C GLY A 112 21.04 -0.26 -21.24
N ASP A 113 20.25 0.43 -22.07
CA ASP A 113 19.11 -0.07 -22.84
C ASP A 113 17.95 -0.60 -21.97
N GLY A 114 18.03 -0.40 -20.66
CA GLY A 114 16.97 -0.75 -19.70
C GLY A 114 16.04 0.41 -19.40
N VAL A 115 14.86 0.08 -18.85
CA VAL A 115 13.85 1.06 -18.42
C VAL A 115 13.49 0.78 -16.97
N PHE A 116 13.57 1.80 -16.15
CA PHE A 116 13.40 1.76 -14.70
C PHE A 116 12.44 2.85 -14.25
N HIS A 117 11.56 2.53 -13.32
CA HIS A 117 10.67 3.52 -12.70
C HIS A 117 10.47 3.23 -11.21
N LYS A 118 9.95 4.20 -10.45
CA LYS A 118 9.64 3.99 -9.05
C LYS A 118 8.61 2.85 -8.88
N LEU A 119 8.73 2.08 -7.81
CA LEU A 119 7.74 1.05 -7.51
C LEU A 119 6.38 1.70 -7.30
N SER A 120 5.37 1.29 -8.09
CA SER A 120 4.02 1.83 -7.96
C SER A 120 3.33 1.31 -6.69
N TYR A 121 2.38 2.08 -6.17
CA TYR A 121 1.51 1.64 -5.08
C TYR A 121 0.80 0.32 -5.40
N GLN A 122 0.30 0.16 -6.63
CA GLN A 122 -0.39 -1.05 -7.07
C GLN A 122 0.54 -2.27 -7.05
N GLN A 123 1.79 -2.11 -7.50
CA GLN A 123 2.80 -3.17 -7.45
C GLN A 123 3.21 -3.48 -6.00
N ALA A 124 3.48 -2.46 -5.18
CA ALA A 124 3.81 -2.62 -3.77
C ALA A 124 2.71 -3.35 -3.00
N ARG A 125 1.44 -2.99 -3.26
CA ARG A 125 0.27 -3.67 -2.69
C ARG A 125 0.20 -5.14 -3.11
N HIS A 126 0.40 -5.43 -4.40
CA HIS A 126 0.36 -6.80 -4.91
C HIS A 126 1.47 -7.67 -4.30
N LEU A 127 2.65 -7.09 -4.10
CA LEU A 127 3.83 -7.76 -3.57
C LEU A 127 3.93 -7.71 -2.04
N TYR A 128 2.99 -7.05 -1.37
CA TYR A 128 2.99 -6.81 0.08
C TYR A 128 4.32 -6.22 0.58
N ARG A 129 4.71 -5.10 -0.02
CA ARG A 129 5.98 -4.41 0.26
C ARG A 129 5.76 -2.91 0.51
N PRO A 130 6.73 -2.24 1.17
CA PRO A 130 6.79 -0.78 1.16
C PRO A 130 6.83 -0.24 -0.28
N VAL A 131 6.31 0.96 -0.48
CA VAL A 131 6.43 1.69 -1.75
C VAL A 131 7.84 2.29 -1.81
N SER A 132 8.84 1.45 -2.04
CA SER A 132 10.25 1.81 -2.05
C SER A 132 11.04 0.90 -2.98
N GLY A 133 12.11 1.45 -3.56
CA GLY A 133 12.95 0.79 -4.56
C GLY A 133 12.54 1.11 -5.99
N VAL A 134 13.35 0.66 -6.93
CA VAL A 134 13.20 0.93 -8.36
C VAL A 134 12.81 -0.34 -9.11
N TYR A 135 11.68 -0.26 -9.82
CA TYR A 135 11.14 -1.38 -10.58
C TYR A 135 11.82 -1.49 -11.93
N VAL A 136 12.25 -2.70 -12.30
CA VAL A 136 12.87 -3.03 -13.59
C VAL A 136 11.75 -3.35 -14.60
N ALA A 137 11.34 -2.34 -15.35
CA ALA A 137 10.32 -2.51 -16.41
C ALA A 137 10.90 -3.22 -17.64
N ASN A 138 12.17 -2.94 -17.95
CA ASN A 138 12.98 -3.63 -18.94
C ASN A 138 14.43 -3.68 -18.42
N PRO A 139 15.07 -4.84 -18.32
CA PRO A 139 16.45 -4.95 -17.83
C PRO A 139 17.50 -4.42 -18.82
N GLY A 140 17.17 -4.30 -20.09
CA GLY A 140 18.10 -3.90 -21.13
C GLY A 140 19.35 -4.78 -21.22
N TYR A 141 20.45 -4.20 -21.69
CA TYR A 141 21.71 -4.93 -21.85
C TYR A 141 22.46 -5.11 -20.51
N VAL A 142 22.62 -4.04 -19.74
CA VAL A 142 23.45 -4.05 -18.52
C VAL A 142 22.86 -4.96 -17.44
N PHE A 143 21.61 -4.75 -17.08
CA PHE A 143 20.91 -5.55 -16.06
C PHE A 143 20.58 -6.96 -16.57
N GLY A 144 20.29 -7.09 -17.87
CA GLY A 144 20.08 -8.40 -18.51
C GLY A 144 21.32 -9.28 -18.48
N LYS A 145 22.52 -8.72 -18.71
CA LYS A 145 23.79 -9.45 -18.53
C LYS A 145 24.05 -9.86 -17.08
N ALA A 146 23.60 -9.07 -16.13
CA ALA A 146 23.67 -9.41 -14.70
C ALA A 146 22.58 -10.41 -14.27
N ALA A 147 21.79 -10.94 -15.23
CA ALA A 147 20.69 -11.86 -15.02
C ALA A 147 19.61 -11.32 -14.07
N ILE A 148 19.43 -10.00 -14.01
CA ILE A 148 18.36 -9.36 -13.24
C ILE A 148 17.10 -9.34 -14.11
N PRO A 149 16.04 -10.07 -13.73
CA PRO A 149 14.87 -10.21 -14.59
C PRO A 149 13.98 -8.97 -14.57
N ARG A 150 13.18 -8.81 -15.63
CA ARG A 150 12.05 -7.89 -15.62
C ARG A 150 11.14 -8.18 -14.41
N GLY A 151 10.63 -7.14 -13.79
CA GLY A 151 9.76 -7.26 -12.62
C GLY A 151 10.52 -7.25 -11.30
N SER A 152 11.85 -7.27 -11.32
CA SER A 152 12.66 -7.11 -10.11
C SER A 152 12.51 -5.70 -9.54
N ILE A 153 12.77 -5.57 -8.25
CA ILE A 153 12.85 -4.30 -7.55
C ILE A 153 14.27 -4.13 -7.06
N VAL A 154 14.99 -3.14 -7.59
CA VAL A 154 16.33 -2.76 -7.15
C VAL A 154 16.22 -2.05 -5.81
N THR A 155 16.95 -2.52 -4.82
CA THR A 155 16.94 -1.99 -3.45
C THR A 155 18.32 -1.46 -3.02
N GLY A 156 19.35 -1.63 -3.85
CA GLY A 156 20.67 -1.08 -3.59
C GLY A 156 21.66 -1.38 -4.71
N ILE A 157 22.69 -0.54 -4.81
CA ILE A 157 23.81 -0.69 -5.74
C ILE A 157 25.09 -0.46 -4.94
N GLY A 158 26.02 -1.42 -4.98
CA GLY A 158 27.21 -1.40 -4.11
C GLY A 158 26.82 -1.35 -2.64
N ALA A 159 27.37 -0.41 -1.90
CA ALA A 159 27.07 -0.21 -0.48
C ALA A 159 25.85 0.69 -0.23
N GLU A 160 25.33 1.37 -1.26
CA GLU A 160 24.26 2.35 -1.12
C GLU A 160 22.87 1.71 -1.31
N ASP A 161 21.91 2.21 -0.53
CA ASP A 161 20.50 1.83 -0.68
C ASP A 161 19.84 2.66 -1.78
N VAL A 162 18.93 2.02 -2.52
CA VAL A 162 18.09 2.64 -3.54
C VAL A 162 16.66 2.61 -3.06
N LYS A 163 16.11 3.76 -2.70
CA LYS A 163 14.75 3.93 -2.21
C LYS A 163 13.78 4.42 -3.29
N ASP A 164 14.29 5.21 -4.21
CA ASP A 164 13.55 5.87 -5.30
C ASP A 164 14.41 6.05 -6.56
N LEU A 165 13.87 6.74 -7.56
CA LEU A 165 14.58 7.02 -8.81
C LEU A 165 15.73 7.99 -8.62
N ASP A 166 15.62 8.96 -7.72
CA ASP A 166 16.68 9.96 -7.47
C ASP A 166 17.92 9.29 -6.90
N ASP A 167 17.74 8.36 -5.94
CA ASP A 167 18.84 7.55 -5.44
C ASP A 167 19.49 6.72 -6.55
N PHE A 168 18.67 6.08 -7.38
CA PHE A 168 19.14 5.25 -8.49
C PHE A 168 19.96 6.08 -9.49
N GLU A 169 19.41 7.22 -9.95
CA GLU A 169 20.08 8.13 -10.89
C GLU A 169 21.42 8.64 -10.31
N ARG A 170 21.39 9.17 -9.11
CA ARG A 170 22.57 9.66 -8.41
C ARG A 170 23.69 8.61 -8.32
N ILE A 171 23.32 7.37 -7.98
CA ILE A 171 24.31 6.30 -7.83
C ILE A 171 24.89 5.91 -9.19
N ILE A 172 24.08 5.71 -10.21
CA ILE A 172 24.60 5.32 -11.54
C ILE A 172 25.42 6.42 -12.19
N GLU A 173 25.11 7.70 -11.97
CA GLU A 173 25.90 8.83 -12.47
C GLU A 173 27.29 8.93 -11.77
N MET A 174 27.39 8.48 -10.53
CA MET A 174 28.64 8.48 -9.78
C MET A 174 29.56 7.30 -10.12
N LEU A 175 29.04 6.26 -10.79
CA LEU A 175 29.84 5.09 -11.15
C LEU A 175 30.83 5.45 -12.25
N PRO A 176 32.13 5.19 -12.08
CA PRO A 176 33.12 5.31 -13.14
C PRO A 176 32.83 4.38 -14.31
N ASP A 177 33.21 4.79 -15.50
CA ASP A 177 33.08 3.95 -16.68
C ASP A 177 33.73 2.58 -16.49
N GLN A 178 33.02 1.52 -16.88
CA GLN A 178 33.42 0.11 -16.78
C GLN A 178 33.58 -0.43 -15.35
N GLN A 179 33.18 0.30 -14.34
CA GLN A 179 33.14 -0.22 -12.97
C GLN A 179 32.05 -1.28 -12.84
N GLN A 180 32.38 -2.38 -12.17
CA GLN A 180 31.41 -3.41 -11.81
C GLN A 180 30.97 -3.21 -10.37
N GLU A 181 29.65 -3.17 -10.18
CA GLU A 181 29.05 -3.05 -8.85
C GLU A 181 28.02 -4.15 -8.61
N THR A 182 27.84 -4.49 -7.35
CA THR A 182 26.81 -5.46 -6.93
C THR A 182 25.45 -4.78 -6.89
N VAL A 183 24.45 -5.38 -7.54
CA VAL A 183 23.06 -4.91 -7.45
C VAL A 183 22.30 -5.80 -6.49
N ARG A 184 21.72 -5.20 -5.46
CA ARG A 184 20.77 -5.84 -4.55
C ARG A 184 19.37 -5.65 -5.10
N TYR A 185 18.65 -6.75 -5.26
CA TYR A 185 17.30 -6.69 -5.80
C TYR A 185 16.43 -7.81 -5.23
N VAL A 186 15.12 -7.64 -5.36
CA VAL A 186 14.11 -8.66 -5.04
C VAL A 186 13.38 -9.03 -6.32
N SER A 187 13.24 -10.32 -6.60
CA SER A 187 12.43 -10.87 -7.68
C SER A 187 11.32 -11.76 -7.12
N PHE A 188 10.22 -11.91 -7.87
CA PHE A 188 9.03 -12.66 -7.48
C PHE A 188 8.68 -13.71 -8.51
#